data_cd3b194a3d1cd786e39a8e792c727e23
#
_entry.id   cd3b194a3d1cd786e39a8e792c727e23
#
_cell.length_a   1.000
_cell.length_b   1.000
_cell.length_c   1.000
_cell.angle_alpha   90.00
_cell.angle_beta   90.00
_cell.angle_gamma   90.00
#
_symmetry.space_group_name_H-M   'P 1'
#
loop_
_entity.id
_entity.type
_entity.pdbx_description
1 polymer ?
#
loop_
_entity_poly.entity_id
_entity_poly.type
_entity_poly.pdbx_seq_one_letter_code
_entity_poly.pdbx_strand_id
1 'polypeptide(L)'
;MALPLYLAQTAAEMAGNPHSGHLAWMACHFSSGGKGLSNLPEMLPAGAMLILDDSTPLDGHDPALITAQLSEVIAGQRCESLLLDFQRPHIPGQQELAKLLTASLPCPVGVSDIYARALSCPVFLSPVPPDQRLSDHLTPWQGREIWLEAALEGITLTLTESGCAPEALYDFPEDGLAEDMLHCHYTVETAAESAIFHLWRTRADLENLLKEAEARNITKAIGLWQELGK
;
A
#
# COMPACT_ATOMS: atom_id res chain seq x y z
N MET A 1 14.83 -14.55 -5.42
CA MET A 1 14.71 -13.33 -6.26
C MET A 1 14.38 -12.20 -5.32
N ALA A 2 14.94 -11.01 -5.53
CA ALA A 2 14.63 -9.86 -4.67
C ALA A 2 13.13 -9.53 -4.74
N LEU A 3 12.53 -9.14 -3.62
CA LEU A 3 11.14 -8.70 -3.55
C LEU A 3 10.93 -7.50 -4.49
N PRO A 4 10.05 -7.58 -5.51
CA PRO A 4 9.82 -6.46 -6.42
C PRO A 4 9.15 -5.31 -5.68
N LEU A 5 9.78 -4.12 -5.74
CA LEU A 5 9.24 -2.86 -5.22
C LEU A 5 8.65 -2.05 -6.37
N TYR A 6 7.33 -1.92 -6.39
CA TYR A 6 6.60 -1.07 -7.32
C TYR A 6 6.54 0.35 -6.79
N LEU A 7 6.99 1.30 -7.60
CA LEU A 7 6.93 2.72 -7.25
C LEU A 7 5.67 3.35 -7.84
N ALA A 8 4.76 3.72 -6.95
CA ALA A 8 3.49 4.32 -7.30
C ALA A 8 3.66 5.76 -7.76
N GLN A 9 3.18 6.07 -8.97
CA GLN A 9 3.35 7.36 -9.63
C GLN A 9 2.07 7.88 -10.25
N THR A 10 1.96 9.21 -10.25
CA THR A 10 0.98 9.96 -11.05
C THR A 10 1.50 10.18 -12.48
N ALA A 11 0.60 10.63 -13.37
CA ALA A 11 0.95 11.01 -14.75
C ALA A 11 2.06 12.08 -14.83
N ALA A 12 2.00 13.06 -13.92
CA ALA A 12 2.97 14.16 -13.89
C ALA A 12 4.37 13.68 -13.49
N GLU A 13 4.45 12.74 -12.57
CA GLU A 13 5.72 12.15 -12.11
C GLU A 13 6.34 11.26 -13.18
N MET A 14 5.53 10.46 -13.87
CA MET A 14 6.00 9.65 -15.00
C MET A 14 6.59 10.48 -16.14
N ALA A 15 5.98 11.61 -16.46
CA ALA A 15 6.46 12.48 -17.54
C ALA A 15 7.85 13.06 -17.25
N GLY A 16 8.21 13.24 -15.98
CA GLY A 16 9.50 13.78 -15.54
C GLY A 16 10.59 12.73 -15.30
N ASN A 17 10.24 11.46 -15.13
CA ASN A 17 11.14 10.41 -14.67
C ASN A 17 10.90 9.08 -15.41
N PRO A 18 11.56 8.85 -16.55
CA PRO A 18 11.47 7.56 -17.23
C PRO A 18 12.08 6.46 -16.35
N HIS A 19 11.26 5.49 -15.93
CA HIS A 19 11.65 4.46 -14.99
C HIS A 19 12.48 3.32 -15.56
N SER A 20 13.40 2.85 -14.71
CA SER A 20 14.16 1.60 -14.90
C SER A 20 13.69 0.45 -13.98
N GLY A 21 12.55 0.59 -13.29
CA GLY A 21 12.07 -0.37 -12.28
C GLY A 21 10.60 -0.74 -12.45
N HIS A 22 10.05 -1.42 -11.44
CA HIS A 22 8.63 -1.74 -11.40
C HIS A 22 7.80 -0.49 -11.13
N LEU A 23 6.86 -0.20 -12.02
CA LEU A 23 5.97 0.97 -11.94
C LEU A 23 4.58 0.56 -11.46
N ALA A 24 3.98 1.37 -10.58
CA ALA A 24 2.56 1.33 -10.30
C ALA A 24 1.90 2.66 -10.68
N TRP A 25 0.81 2.59 -11.48
CA TRP A 25 0.03 3.76 -11.86
C TRP A 25 -1.04 4.04 -10.82
N MET A 26 -0.93 5.16 -10.10
CA MET A 26 -1.81 5.49 -8.97
C MET A 26 -2.83 6.59 -9.25
N ALA A 27 -3.09 6.93 -10.50
CA ALA A 27 -4.03 8.01 -10.83
C ALA A 27 -5.45 7.53 -11.21
N CYS A 28 -5.68 6.20 -11.25
CA CYS A 28 -6.98 5.66 -11.64
C CYS A 28 -7.95 5.66 -10.45
N HIS A 29 -9.12 6.29 -10.62
CA HIS A 29 -10.18 6.33 -9.62
C HIS A 29 -11.58 6.37 -10.27
N PHE A 30 -12.64 6.25 -9.47
CA PHE A 30 -14.01 6.36 -9.96
C PHE A 30 -14.29 7.78 -10.47
N SER A 31 -14.99 7.88 -11.60
CA SER A 31 -15.30 9.18 -12.22
C SER A 31 -16.29 9.98 -11.38
N SER A 32 -15.99 11.22 -11.03
CA SER A 32 -16.87 12.09 -10.25
C SER A 32 -18.16 12.51 -10.97
N GLY A 33 -18.26 12.33 -12.28
CA GLY A 33 -19.41 12.75 -13.09
C GLY A 33 -19.91 11.69 -14.06
N GLY A 34 -19.43 10.45 -13.94
CA GLY A 34 -19.72 9.36 -14.86
C GLY A 34 -20.03 8.04 -14.16
N LYS A 35 -20.17 6.98 -14.97
CA LYS A 35 -20.43 5.63 -14.48
C LYS A 35 -19.19 4.71 -14.49
N GLY A 36 -18.08 5.21 -15.00
CA GLY A 36 -16.84 4.45 -15.19
C GLY A 36 -15.67 5.04 -14.41
N LEU A 37 -14.47 4.85 -14.95
CA LEU A 37 -13.21 5.27 -14.33
C LEU A 37 -12.67 6.56 -14.96
N SER A 38 -11.88 7.29 -14.18
CA SER A 38 -11.12 8.47 -14.59
C SER A 38 -9.64 8.18 -14.57
N ASN A 39 -8.86 8.98 -15.33
CA ASN A 39 -7.39 8.95 -15.37
C ASN A 39 -6.81 7.57 -15.72
N LEU A 40 -7.50 6.84 -16.58
CA LEU A 40 -6.92 5.63 -17.16
C LEU A 40 -5.67 6.00 -17.97
N PRO A 41 -4.58 5.21 -17.88
CA PRO A 41 -3.35 5.52 -18.58
C PRO A 41 -3.49 5.32 -20.10
N GLU A 42 -2.95 6.24 -20.89
CA GLU A 42 -2.85 6.07 -22.34
C GLU A 42 -1.69 5.12 -22.72
N MET A 43 -0.61 5.15 -21.95
CA MET A 43 0.57 4.32 -22.15
C MET A 43 1.27 4.00 -20.83
N LEU A 44 1.54 2.70 -20.61
CA LEU A 44 2.34 2.19 -19.50
C LEU A 44 3.45 1.27 -20.00
N PRO A 45 4.58 1.17 -19.31
CA PRO A 45 5.55 0.12 -19.57
C PRO A 45 4.93 -1.26 -19.32
N ALA A 46 5.29 -2.23 -20.15
CA ALA A 46 4.85 -3.62 -19.95
C ALA A 46 5.29 -4.13 -18.56
N GLY A 47 4.41 -4.84 -17.86
CA GLY A 47 4.65 -5.29 -16.49
C GLY A 47 4.33 -4.26 -15.41
N ALA A 48 3.76 -3.10 -15.76
CA ALA A 48 3.29 -2.14 -14.77
C ALA A 48 2.11 -2.70 -13.96
N MET A 49 1.98 -2.23 -12.72
CA MET A 49 0.79 -2.40 -11.89
C MET A 49 -0.17 -1.23 -12.11
N LEU A 50 -1.47 -1.51 -12.16
CA LEU A 50 -2.50 -0.48 -12.11
C LEU A 50 -3.04 -0.40 -10.68
N ILE A 51 -3.25 0.81 -10.14
CA ILE A 51 -3.89 1.03 -8.84
C ILE A 51 -5.22 1.72 -9.08
N LEU A 52 -6.30 1.12 -8.58
CA LEU A 52 -7.62 1.74 -8.49
C LEU A 52 -7.89 2.10 -7.03
N ASP A 53 -8.00 3.39 -6.75
CA ASP A 53 -8.32 3.90 -5.42
C ASP A 53 -9.80 4.28 -5.28
N ASP A 54 -10.24 4.46 -4.03
CA ASP A 54 -11.58 4.89 -3.68
C ASP A 54 -11.67 6.36 -3.23
N SER A 55 -10.74 7.21 -3.65
CA SER A 55 -10.74 8.66 -3.36
C SER A 55 -12.04 9.33 -3.80
N THR A 56 -12.64 8.85 -4.89
CA THR A 56 -13.99 9.22 -5.33
C THR A 56 -15.00 8.12 -4.95
N PRO A 57 -16.22 8.46 -4.49
CA PRO A 57 -17.24 7.46 -4.15
C PRO A 57 -17.65 6.57 -5.31
N LEU A 58 -17.96 5.30 -5.02
CA LEU A 58 -18.46 4.32 -5.99
C LEU A 58 -19.93 4.56 -6.42
N ASP A 59 -20.67 5.39 -5.68
CA ASP A 59 -22.11 5.60 -5.89
C ASP A 59 -22.48 5.95 -7.32
N GLY A 60 -23.45 5.22 -7.88
CA GLY A 60 -23.94 5.44 -9.25
C GLY A 60 -23.06 4.88 -10.37
N HIS A 61 -21.96 4.24 -10.04
CA HIS A 61 -21.06 3.60 -11.01
C HIS A 61 -21.62 2.26 -11.52
N ASP A 62 -21.22 1.90 -12.72
CA ASP A 62 -21.60 0.64 -13.35
C ASP A 62 -20.45 -0.37 -13.26
N PRO A 63 -20.59 -1.44 -12.42
CA PRO A 63 -19.55 -2.45 -12.28
C PRO A 63 -19.15 -3.14 -13.58
N ALA A 64 -20.09 -3.30 -14.52
CA ALA A 64 -19.81 -3.92 -15.83
C ALA A 64 -18.93 -2.99 -16.68
N LEU A 65 -19.23 -1.69 -16.69
CA LEU A 65 -18.42 -0.69 -17.38
C LEU A 65 -17.01 -0.60 -16.79
N ILE A 66 -16.89 -0.56 -15.45
CA ILE A 66 -15.59 -0.57 -14.75
C ILE A 66 -14.78 -1.79 -15.16
N THR A 67 -15.39 -2.98 -15.12
CA THR A 67 -14.72 -4.24 -15.49
C THR A 67 -14.23 -4.20 -16.94
N ALA A 68 -15.05 -3.71 -17.87
CA ALA A 68 -14.69 -3.58 -19.27
C ALA A 68 -13.51 -2.63 -19.48
N GLN A 69 -13.55 -1.45 -18.87
CA GLN A 69 -12.47 -0.46 -18.95
C GLN A 69 -11.14 -0.99 -18.38
N LEU A 70 -11.18 -1.64 -17.22
CA LEU A 70 -9.98 -2.25 -16.62
C LEU A 70 -9.43 -3.39 -17.49
N SER A 71 -10.30 -4.25 -18.03
CA SER A 71 -9.89 -5.34 -18.94
C SER A 71 -9.19 -4.81 -20.18
N GLU A 72 -9.72 -3.75 -20.79
CA GLU A 72 -9.14 -3.10 -21.97
C GLU A 72 -7.76 -2.52 -21.67
N VAL A 73 -7.62 -1.76 -20.56
CA VAL A 73 -6.34 -1.16 -20.15
C VAL A 73 -5.32 -2.24 -19.81
N ILE A 74 -5.69 -3.23 -19.00
CA ILE A 74 -4.79 -4.31 -18.58
C ILE A 74 -4.26 -5.08 -19.79
N ALA A 75 -5.13 -5.46 -20.71
CA ALA A 75 -4.73 -6.18 -21.92
C ALA A 75 -3.93 -5.28 -22.89
N GLY A 76 -4.39 -4.06 -23.15
CA GLY A 76 -3.76 -3.13 -24.09
C GLY A 76 -2.39 -2.67 -23.63
N GLN A 77 -2.21 -2.40 -22.33
CA GLN A 77 -0.95 -1.93 -21.74
C GLN A 77 -0.06 -3.08 -21.22
N ARG A 78 -0.53 -4.32 -21.25
CA ARG A 78 0.17 -5.49 -20.69
C ARG A 78 0.52 -5.30 -19.21
N CYS A 79 -0.43 -4.76 -18.43
CA CYS A 79 -0.27 -4.66 -16.99
C CYS A 79 -0.18 -6.06 -16.39
N GLU A 80 0.76 -6.25 -15.45
CA GLU A 80 0.92 -7.57 -14.82
C GLU A 80 -0.01 -7.79 -13.64
N SER A 81 -0.54 -6.72 -13.05
CA SER A 81 -1.41 -6.79 -11.87
C SER A 81 -2.26 -5.54 -11.70
N LEU A 82 -3.34 -5.68 -10.93
CA LEU A 82 -4.19 -4.59 -10.44
C LEU A 82 -4.18 -4.59 -8.91
N LEU A 83 -4.05 -3.41 -8.31
CA LEU A 83 -4.29 -3.19 -6.89
C LEU A 83 -5.60 -2.42 -6.71
N LEU A 84 -6.52 -2.96 -5.90
CA LEU A 84 -7.69 -2.26 -5.40
C LEU A 84 -7.33 -1.66 -4.03
N ASP A 85 -6.91 -0.40 -4.06
CA ASP A 85 -6.53 0.35 -2.87
C ASP A 85 -7.75 1.05 -2.27
N PHE A 86 -8.64 0.25 -1.68
CA PHE A 86 -9.87 0.71 -1.05
C PHE A 86 -9.65 0.90 0.44
N GLN A 87 -9.50 2.16 0.86
CA GLN A 87 -9.15 2.53 2.24
C GLN A 87 -10.37 2.88 3.10
N ARG A 88 -11.53 3.11 2.49
CA ARG A 88 -12.75 3.47 3.23
C ARG A 88 -13.57 2.23 3.57
N PRO A 89 -13.79 1.92 4.87
CA PRO A 89 -14.58 0.77 5.28
C PRO A 89 -16.07 0.98 5.01
N HIS A 90 -16.78 -0.12 4.78
CA HIS A 90 -18.25 -0.18 4.70
C HIS A 90 -18.87 0.65 3.57
N ILE A 91 -18.14 0.91 2.48
CA ILE A 91 -18.74 1.55 1.31
C ILE A 91 -19.62 0.53 0.55
N PRO A 92 -20.92 0.83 0.36
CA PRO A 92 -21.82 -0.04 -0.38
C PRO A 92 -21.29 -0.38 -1.78
N GLY A 93 -21.36 -1.65 -2.17
CA GLY A 93 -20.94 -2.12 -3.49
C GLY A 93 -19.45 -2.38 -3.67
N GLN A 94 -18.55 -1.84 -2.84
CA GLN A 94 -17.11 -2.05 -3.01
C GLN A 94 -16.71 -3.52 -2.82
N GLN A 95 -17.29 -4.23 -1.85
CA GLN A 95 -17.04 -5.66 -1.65
C GLN A 95 -17.46 -6.49 -2.87
N GLU A 96 -18.63 -6.19 -3.45
CA GLU A 96 -19.13 -6.89 -4.62
C GLU A 96 -18.31 -6.54 -5.88
N LEU A 97 -17.88 -5.29 -6.01
CA LEU A 97 -16.97 -4.88 -7.08
C LEU A 97 -15.62 -5.60 -6.97
N ALA A 98 -15.00 -5.63 -5.77
CA ALA A 98 -13.75 -6.34 -5.55
C ALA A 98 -13.89 -7.83 -5.90
N LYS A 99 -14.98 -8.48 -5.49
CA LYS A 99 -15.29 -9.86 -5.85
C LYS A 99 -15.45 -10.08 -7.35
N LEU A 100 -16.15 -9.17 -8.03
CA LEU A 100 -16.32 -9.23 -9.48
C LEU A 100 -14.98 -9.08 -10.19
N LEU A 101 -14.18 -8.10 -9.84
CA LEU A 101 -12.89 -7.82 -10.48
C LEU A 101 -11.88 -8.95 -10.25
N THR A 102 -11.79 -9.49 -9.03
CA THR A 102 -10.92 -10.63 -8.72
C THR A 102 -11.29 -11.90 -9.50
N ALA A 103 -12.56 -12.07 -9.84
CA ALA A 103 -13.05 -13.23 -10.61
C ALA A 103 -12.96 -13.05 -12.13
N SER A 104 -12.97 -11.80 -12.63
CA SER A 104 -13.16 -11.52 -14.06
C SER A 104 -11.91 -11.07 -14.79
N LEU A 105 -10.95 -10.46 -14.09
CA LEU A 105 -9.76 -9.89 -14.74
C LEU A 105 -8.69 -10.96 -15.02
N PRO A 106 -7.92 -10.83 -16.13
CA PRO A 106 -6.95 -11.83 -16.55
C PRO A 106 -5.61 -11.77 -15.81
N CYS A 107 -5.45 -10.85 -14.86
CA CYS A 107 -4.23 -10.68 -14.06
C CYS A 107 -4.51 -10.83 -12.56
N PRO A 108 -3.49 -11.07 -11.72
CA PRO A 108 -3.64 -11.02 -10.26
C PRO A 108 -4.20 -9.67 -9.80
N VAL A 109 -5.20 -9.72 -8.91
CA VAL A 109 -5.84 -8.54 -8.31
C VAL A 109 -5.59 -8.57 -6.81
N GLY A 110 -4.73 -7.66 -6.31
CA GLY A 110 -4.55 -7.43 -4.89
C GLY A 110 -5.67 -6.54 -4.34
N VAL A 111 -6.11 -6.81 -3.13
CA VAL A 111 -7.21 -6.08 -2.49
C VAL A 111 -6.81 -5.67 -1.08
N SER A 112 -7.07 -4.41 -0.71
CA SER A 112 -6.84 -3.91 0.65
C SER A 112 -7.46 -4.84 1.69
N ASP A 113 -6.80 -5.01 2.81
CA ASP A 113 -7.15 -5.95 3.88
C ASP A 113 -8.58 -5.79 4.39
N ILE A 114 -9.11 -4.55 4.37
CA ILE A 114 -10.49 -4.21 4.72
C ILE A 114 -11.50 -5.05 3.94
N TYR A 115 -11.24 -5.34 2.66
CA TYR A 115 -12.14 -6.07 1.76
C TYR A 115 -11.66 -7.48 1.41
N ALA A 116 -10.39 -7.81 1.67
CA ALA A 116 -9.77 -9.06 1.23
C ALA A 116 -10.21 -10.32 2.02
N ARG A 117 -10.78 -10.17 3.23
CA ARG A 117 -11.08 -11.31 4.13
C ARG A 117 -11.95 -12.40 3.52
N ALA A 118 -12.93 -12.02 2.70
CA ALA A 118 -13.87 -12.95 2.06
C ALA A 118 -13.43 -13.38 0.64
N LEU A 119 -12.26 -12.97 0.17
CA LEU A 119 -11.78 -13.18 -1.18
C LEU A 119 -10.54 -14.08 -1.21
N SER A 120 -10.40 -14.89 -2.27
CA SER A 120 -9.21 -15.71 -2.52
C SER A 120 -8.26 -14.98 -3.49
N CYS A 121 -7.70 -13.86 -3.04
CA CYS A 121 -6.81 -13.00 -3.83
C CYS A 121 -5.61 -12.57 -2.96
N PRO A 122 -4.53 -12.01 -3.52
CA PRO A 122 -3.50 -11.33 -2.75
C PRO A 122 -4.09 -10.25 -1.84
N VAL A 123 -3.56 -10.16 -0.61
CA VAL A 123 -3.99 -9.16 0.37
C VAL A 123 -3.00 -8.01 0.36
N PHE A 124 -3.48 -6.79 0.13
CA PHE A 124 -2.68 -5.60 0.28
C PHE A 124 -2.79 -5.09 1.72
N LEU A 125 -1.65 -5.07 2.40
CA LEU A 125 -1.54 -4.60 3.78
C LEU A 125 -0.94 -3.20 3.81
N SER A 126 -1.48 -2.38 4.70
CA SER A 126 -0.87 -1.10 5.09
C SER A 126 0.57 -1.30 5.58
N PRO A 127 1.38 -0.23 5.67
CA PRO A 127 2.74 -0.33 6.16
C PRO A 127 2.79 -0.98 7.55
N VAL A 128 3.86 -1.70 7.83
CA VAL A 128 4.09 -2.23 9.18
C VAL A 128 4.37 -1.07 10.12
N PRO A 129 3.58 -0.83 11.17
CA PRO A 129 3.86 0.26 12.10
C PRO A 129 5.24 0.12 12.75
N PRO A 130 5.97 1.22 13.05
CA PRO A 130 7.31 1.15 13.64
C PRO A 130 7.40 0.48 15.00
N ASP A 131 6.28 0.36 15.74
CA ASP A 131 6.16 -0.34 17.02
C ASP A 131 5.77 -1.82 16.88
N GLN A 132 5.63 -2.33 15.66
CA GLN A 132 5.18 -3.69 15.39
C GLN A 132 6.20 -4.49 14.60
N ARG A 133 6.35 -5.79 14.94
CA ARG A 133 7.14 -6.73 14.13
C ARG A 133 6.38 -7.14 12.87
N LEU A 134 7.12 -7.34 11.79
CA LEU A 134 6.54 -7.89 10.55
C LEU A 134 5.77 -9.19 10.79
N SER A 135 6.30 -10.11 11.63
CA SER A 135 5.63 -11.37 11.97
C SER A 135 4.25 -11.19 12.57
N ASP A 136 4.11 -10.20 13.44
CA ASP A 136 2.87 -9.94 14.16
C ASP A 136 1.84 -9.30 13.22
N HIS A 137 2.30 -8.39 12.36
CA HIS A 137 1.50 -7.78 11.30
C HIS A 137 0.93 -8.81 10.31
N LEU A 138 1.70 -9.85 9.99
CA LEU A 138 1.29 -10.93 9.09
C LEU A 138 0.43 -12.00 9.74
N THR A 139 0.36 -12.08 11.07
CA THR A 139 -0.34 -13.15 11.80
C THR A 139 -1.81 -13.35 11.35
N PRO A 140 -2.63 -12.30 11.14
CA PRO A 140 -4.02 -12.46 10.69
C PRO A 140 -4.17 -13.04 9.27
N TRP A 141 -3.08 -13.06 8.50
CA TRP A 141 -3.06 -13.36 7.06
C TRP A 141 -2.23 -14.59 6.70
N GLN A 142 -1.96 -15.46 7.67
CA GLN A 142 -1.17 -16.67 7.46
C GLN A 142 -1.72 -17.52 6.31
N GLY A 143 -0.81 -17.95 5.42
CA GLY A 143 -1.15 -18.76 4.24
C GLY A 143 -1.72 -17.97 3.06
N ARG A 144 -1.86 -16.66 3.17
CA ARG A 144 -2.28 -15.78 2.06
C ARG A 144 -1.04 -15.23 1.34
N GLU A 145 -1.21 -14.95 0.06
CA GLU A 145 -0.26 -14.10 -0.68
C GLU A 145 -0.43 -12.65 -0.20
N ILE A 146 0.70 -11.99 0.12
CA ILE A 146 0.70 -10.64 0.65
C ILE A 146 1.41 -9.69 -0.32
N TRP A 147 0.79 -8.54 -0.53
CA TRP A 147 1.38 -7.34 -1.09
C TRP A 147 1.48 -6.33 0.05
N LEU A 148 2.67 -5.76 0.26
CA LEU A 148 2.92 -4.90 1.42
C LEU A 148 3.15 -3.46 0.97
N GLU A 149 2.49 -2.51 1.62
CA GLU A 149 2.84 -1.11 1.45
C GLU A 149 4.19 -0.81 2.09
N ALA A 150 5.08 -0.17 1.33
CA ALA A 150 6.42 0.23 1.75
C ALA A 150 6.43 1.74 1.96
N ALA A 151 6.55 2.19 3.21
CA ALA A 151 6.57 3.59 3.59
C ALA A 151 7.59 3.88 4.70
N LEU A 152 8.10 5.11 4.70
CA LEU A 152 8.95 5.64 5.79
C LEU A 152 8.04 6.20 6.88
N GLU A 153 7.46 5.33 7.69
CA GLU A 153 6.54 5.73 8.73
C GLU A 153 7.23 6.14 10.03
N GLY A 154 6.58 7.06 10.75
CA GLY A 154 6.94 7.41 12.12
C GLY A 154 5.70 7.51 13.00
N ILE A 155 5.86 7.13 14.27
CA ILE A 155 4.84 7.26 15.30
C ILE A 155 5.43 7.83 16.59
N THR A 156 4.60 8.56 17.32
CA THR A 156 4.84 8.95 18.71
C THR A 156 3.95 8.12 19.60
N LEU A 157 4.52 7.42 20.59
CA LEU A 157 3.79 6.68 21.61
C LEU A 157 3.90 7.41 22.93
N THR A 158 2.79 7.94 23.43
CA THR A 158 2.73 8.53 24.76
C THR A 158 2.20 7.48 25.75
N LEU A 159 3.08 7.03 26.66
CA LEU A 159 2.74 6.10 27.74
C LEU A 159 2.44 6.89 29.02
N THR A 160 1.29 6.64 29.60
CA THR A 160 0.85 7.19 30.90
C THR A 160 0.28 6.07 31.76
N GLU A 161 -0.04 6.35 33.02
CA GLU A 161 -0.77 5.39 33.88
C GLU A 161 -2.11 4.98 33.28
N SER A 162 -2.75 5.81 32.47
CA SER A 162 -4.03 5.56 31.81
C SER A 162 -3.95 4.73 30.53
N GLY A 163 -2.76 4.50 29.98
CA GLY A 163 -2.56 3.71 28.77
C GLY A 163 -1.53 4.28 27.80
N CYS A 164 -1.58 3.77 26.58
CA CYS A 164 -0.73 4.18 25.45
C CYS A 164 -1.59 4.85 24.38
N ALA A 165 -1.15 6.01 23.89
CA ALA A 165 -1.79 6.73 22.78
C ALA A 165 -0.78 6.88 21.62
N PRO A 166 -1.03 6.27 20.44
CA PRO A 166 -0.22 6.48 19.25
C PRO A 166 -0.68 7.71 18.46
N GLU A 167 0.27 8.47 17.94
CA GLU A 167 0.05 9.60 17.03
C GLU A 167 1.06 9.52 15.88
N ALA A 168 0.71 10.04 14.69
CA ALA A 168 1.64 10.06 13.56
C ALA A 168 2.80 11.02 13.83
N LEU A 169 4.03 10.61 13.50
CA LEU A 169 5.24 11.40 13.56
C LEU A 169 5.66 11.76 12.11
N TYR A 170 5.72 13.03 11.79
CA TYR A 170 6.07 13.52 10.45
C TYR A 170 7.48 14.09 10.36
N ASP A 171 7.98 14.67 11.46
CA ASP A 171 9.33 15.24 11.54
C ASP A 171 10.23 14.27 12.32
N PHE A 172 11.04 13.52 11.58
CA PHE A 172 11.90 12.49 12.18
C PHE A 172 13.11 13.12 12.85
N PRO A 173 13.45 12.69 14.09
CA PRO A 173 14.69 13.08 14.73
C PRO A 173 15.92 12.72 13.88
N GLU A 174 16.95 13.57 13.92
CA GLU A 174 18.22 13.30 13.20
C GLU A 174 18.99 12.13 13.82
N ASP A 175 18.92 11.99 15.15
CA ASP A 175 19.61 10.96 15.93
C ASP A 175 18.62 10.07 16.68
N GLY A 176 18.92 8.76 16.75
CA GLY A 176 18.13 7.79 17.48
C GLY A 176 18.87 6.49 17.70
N LEU A 177 18.34 5.65 18.58
CA LEU A 177 18.83 4.30 18.80
C LEU A 177 18.15 3.35 17.81
N ALA A 178 18.91 2.46 17.20
CA ALA A 178 18.36 1.44 16.30
C ALA A 178 17.69 0.31 17.11
N GLU A 179 16.53 -0.15 16.61
CA GLU A 179 15.84 -1.35 17.11
C GLU A 179 15.70 -2.35 15.95
N ASP A 180 16.61 -3.33 15.93
CA ASP A 180 16.75 -4.27 14.81
C ASP A 180 15.52 -5.16 14.57
N MET A 181 14.79 -5.53 15.65
CA MET A 181 13.63 -6.43 15.52
C MET A 181 12.38 -5.75 14.98
N LEU A 182 12.31 -4.43 15.07
CA LEU A 182 11.23 -3.60 14.55
C LEU A 182 11.62 -2.92 13.25
N HIS A 183 12.91 -3.00 12.87
CA HIS A 183 13.47 -2.26 11.75
C HIS A 183 13.11 -0.78 11.83
N CYS A 184 13.47 -0.14 12.95
CA CYS A 184 13.20 1.27 13.17
C CYS A 184 14.28 1.92 14.05
N HIS A 185 14.27 3.23 14.12
CA HIS A 185 15.00 4.02 15.12
C HIS A 185 14.01 4.55 16.15
N TYR A 186 14.51 4.86 17.33
CA TYR A 186 13.70 5.48 18.38
C TYR A 186 14.48 6.46 19.24
N THR A 187 13.75 7.43 19.82
CA THR A 187 14.17 8.22 20.96
C THR A 187 13.15 8.09 22.08
N VAL A 188 13.56 8.36 23.31
CA VAL A 188 12.67 8.33 24.46
C VAL A 188 12.88 9.56 25.34
N GLU A 189 11.78 10.21 25.69
CA GLU A 189 11.71 11.26 26.68
C GLU A 189 10.93 10.77 27.90
N THR A 190 11.46 10.99 29.11
CA THR A 190 10.82 10.55 30.34
C THR A 190 10.48 11.73 31.24
N ALA A 191 9.29 11.72 31.81
CA ALA A 191 8.82 12.63 32.84
C ALA A 191 8.35 11.83 34.07
N ALA A 192 7.93 12.48 35.14
CA ALA A 192 7.59 11.83 36.41
C ALA A 192 6.48 10.77 36.27
N GLU A 193 5.52 10.96 35.35
CA GLU A 193 4.32 10.11 35.21
C GLU A 193 4.08 9.70 33.75
N SER A 194 5.05 9.91 32.86
CA SER A 194 4.90 9.57 31.44
C SER A 194 6.25 9.26 30.78
N ALA A 195 6.19 8.51 29.68
CA ALA A 195 7.29 8.35 28.74
C ALA A 195 6.76 8.57 27.32
N ILE A 196 7.52 9.28 26.51
CA ILE A 196 7.20 9.55 25.12
C ILE A 196 8.27 8.87 24.27
N PHE A 197 7.84 7.97 23.38
CA PHE A 197 8.70 7.32 22.42
C PHE A 197 8.38 7.91 21.03
N HIS A 198 9.42 8.34 20.33
CA HIS A 198 9.34 8.62 18.90
C HIS A 198 10.00 7.47 18.18
N LEU A 199 9.26 6.74 17.35
CA LEU A 199 9.75 5.65 16.53
C LEU A 199 9.58 6.01 15.06
N TRP A 200 10.59 5.75 14.24
CA TRP A 200 10.54 6.03 12.80
C TRP A 200 11.41 5.06 12.01
N ARG A 201 11.11 4.91 10.72
CA ARG A 201 11.94 4.15 9.79
C ARG A 201 12.76 5.05 8.93
N THR A 202 14.06 4.78 8.89
CA THR A 202 14.95 5.29 7.87
C THR A 202 14.83 4.44 6.59
N ARG A 203 15.41 4.91 5.49
CA ARG A 203 15.48 4.11 4.26
C ARG A 203 16.21 2.77 4.48
N ALA A 204 17.28 2.76 5.27
CA ALA A 204 18.01 1.54 5.59
C ALA A 204 17.16 0.55 6.41
N ASP A 205 16.34 1.03 7.33
CA ASP A 205 15.41 0.20 8.10
C ASP A 205 14.35 -0.42 7.19
N LEU A 206 13.78 0.38 6.29
CA LEU A 206 12.82 -0.11 5.31
C LEU A 206 13.44 -1.18 4.39
N GLU A 207 14.67 -0.99 3.91
CA GLU A 207 15.38 -1.99 3.13
C GLU A 207 15.57 -3.31 3.91
N ASN A 208 15.87 -3.24 5.21
CA ASN A 208 16.00 -4.43 6.06
C ASN A 208 14.65 -5.10 6.29
N LEU A 209 13.59 -4.33 6.53
CA LEU A 209 12.22 -4.84 6.60
C LEU A 209 11.81 -5.57 5.31
N LEU A 210 12.11 -5.01 4.14
CA LEU A 210 11.81 -5.63 2.85
C LEU A 210 12.64 -6.89 2.59
N LYS A 211 13.89 -6.98 3.08
CA LYS A 211 14.67 -8.22 3.05
C LYS A 211 14.05 -9.31 3.94
N GLU A 212 13.55 -8.95 5.14
CA GLU A 212 12.80 -9.89 5.97
C GLU A 212 11.50 -10.31 5.27
N ALA A 213 10.80 -9.39 4.63
CA ALA A 213 9.57 -9.63 3.89
C ALA A 213 9.76 -10.64 2.74
N GLU A 214 10.89 -10.59 2.04
CA GLU A 214 11.24 -11.57 0.98
C GLU A 214 11.31 -13.01 1.51
N ALA A 215 11.76 -13.21 2.75
CA ALA A 215 11.83 -14.53 3.37
C ALA A 215 10.46 -15.07 3.82
N ARG A 216 9.41 -14.26 3.72
CA ARG A 216 8.03 -14.59 4.08
C ARG A 216 7.16 -14.59 2.82
N ASN A 217 5.91 -14.96 2.89
CA ASN A 217 5.03 -15.06 1.72
C ASN A 217 4.56 -13.69 1.19
N ILE A 218 5.47 -12.70 1.14
CA ILE A 218 5.24 -11.38 0.55
C ILE A 218 5.81 -11.41 -0.86
N THR A 219 4.98 -11.12 -1.85
CA THR A 219 5.34 -11.27 -3.27
C THR A 219 5.57 -9.95 -3.98
N LYS A 220 5.03 -8.83 -3.43
CA LYS A 220 5.20 -7.48 -3.95
C LYS A 220 5.30 -6.47 -2.79
N ALA A 221 6.09 -5.44 -2.98
CA ALA A 221 6.07 -4.23 -2.18
C ALA A 221 5.62 -3.05 -3.06
N ILE A 222 4.81 -2.14 -2.52
CA ILE A 222 4.31 -0.95 -3.23
C ILE A 222 4.61 0.27 -2.37
N GLY A 223 5.29 1.26 -2.91
CA GLY A 223 5.60 2.49 -2.19
C GLY A 223 5.50 3.73 -3.07
N LEU A 224 5.39 4.90 -2.47
CA LEU A 224 5.26 6.15 -3.20
C LEU A 224 6.60 6.57 -3.81
N TRP A 225 6.55 6.96 -5.10
CA TRP A 225 7.73 7.51 -5.78
C TRP A 225 8.31 8.73 -5.08
N GLN A 226 7.45 9.62 -4.58
CA GLN A 226 7.84 10.86 -3.90
C GLN A 226 8.71 10.58 -2.68
N GLU A 227 8.49 9.46 -2.03
CA GLU A 227 9.17 9.04 -0.80
C GLU A 227 10.40 8.15 -1.09
N LEU A 228 10.25 7.17 -1.97
CA LEU A 228 11.24 6.11 -2.18
C LEU A 228 12.03 6.22 -3.49
N GLY A 229 11.59 7.04 -4.43
CA GLY A 229 12.18 7.14 -5.78
C GLY A 229 13.38 8.08 -5.92
N LYS A 230 13.83 8.74 -4.84
CA LYS A 230 14.93 9.74 -4.86
C LYS A 230 16.24 9.16 -4.40
#